data_4615ea66a534a8678ba471492ade2241
#
_entry.id   4615ea66a534a8678ba471492ade2241
#
_cell.length_a   1.000
_cell.length_b   1.000
_cell.length_c   1.000
_cell.angle_alpha   90.00
_cell.angle_beta   90.00
_cell.angle_gamma   90.00
#
_symmetry.space_group_name_H-M   'P 1'
#
loop_
_entity.id
_entity.type
_entity.pdbx_description
1 polymer ?
#
loop_
_entity_poly.entity_id
_entity_poly.type
_entity_poly.pdbx_seq_one_letter_code
_entity_poly.pdbx_strand_id
1 'polypeptide(L)'
;QSRSSAASDVYKRQAVDQSPLKDNTIIVFTSDHGWGTGPKDYVYKNSLWEESTRVPFIIRAPGVAQKGADVELPTSLVDLYPTLIELCGLSGDTRRNEQGAVIDGNSLVPLMINPVIDDWGGPEGALTAIHKWKDMDPMMQNYSLRTKDWRYIRYYTGDEELYDHRSDMFEWDNLASNPEYAARLASFRKQLDQRITIRASTSASPVANSKEASSDDGEKWKSIYFKKYPEADINKDGMLTWPEFKQHKSSKKLDN
;
A
#
# COMPACT_ATOMS: atom_id res chain seq x y z
N GLN A 1 28.39 -13.09 16.60
CA GLN A 1 27.42 -12.12 17.11
C GLN A 1 26.30 -11.96 16.10
N SER A 2 25.12 -12.45 16.42
CA SER A 2 23.91 -12.06 15.70
C SER A 2 23.67 -10.57 15.95
N ARG A 3 24.06 -9.74 14.99
CA ARG A 3 23.69 -8.31 15.05
C ARG A 3 22.21 -8.22 14.82
N SER A 4 21.46 -7.73 15.81
CA SER A 4 20.01 -7.55 15.66
C SER A 4 19.73 -6.54 14.54
N SER A 5 18.65 -6.72 13.81
CA SER A 5 18.19 -5.78 12.78
C SER A 5 18.07 -4.35 13.33
N ALA A 6 17.58 -4.21 14.56
CA ALA A 6 17.49 -2.92 15.26
C ALA A 6 18.84 -2.22 15.43
N ALA A 7 19.92 -2.96 15.74
CA ALA A 7 21.26 -2.38 15.83
C ALA A 7 21.73 -1.89 14.44
N SER A 8 21.44 -2.61 13.36
CA SER A 8 21.77 -2.21 12.00
C SER A 8 21.11 -0.88 11.62
N ASP A 9 19.84 -0.67 11.96
CA ASP A 9 19.14 0.57 11.63
C ASP A 9 19.64 1.76 12.44
N VAL A 10 19.99 1.53 13.71
CA VAL A 10 20.64 2.55 14.54
C VAL A 10 21.98 2.99 13.93
N TYR A 11 22.81 2.05 13.47
CA TYR A 11 24.11 2.38 12.85
C TYR A 11 23.94 3.14 11.53
N LYS A 12 22.99 2.75 10.69
CA LYS A 12 22.69 3.48 9.43
C LYS A 12 22.29 4.93 9.71
N ARG A 13 21.38 5.13 10.68
CA ARG A 13 20.97 6.47 11.08
C ARG A 13 22.13 7.29 11.64
N GLN A 14 22.95 6.70 12.53
CA GLN A 14 24.13 7.37 13.09
C GLN A 14 25.12 7.75 12.00
N ALA A 15 25.34 6.91 10.99
CA ALA A 15 26.22 7.23 9.87
C ALA A 15 25.75 8.48 9.11
N VAL A 16 24.44 8.64 8.89
CA VAL A 16 23.87 9.85 8.29
C VAL A 16 24.06 11.04 9.22
N ASP A 17 23.73 10.90 10.51
CA ASP A 17 23.80 11.98 11.52
C ASP A 17 25.22 12.52 11.71
N GLN A 18 26.25 11.70 11.49
CA GLN A 18 27.67 12.06 11.58
C GLN A 18 28.27 12.51 10.26
N SER A 19 27.50 12.50 9.17
CA SER A 19 27.95 12.88 7.84
C SER A 19 27.59 14.32 7.47
N PRO A 20 28.23 14.92 6.46
CA PRO A 20 27.80 16.20 5.88
C PRO A 20 26.39 16.18 5.29
N LEU A 21 25.79 15.00 5.10
CA LEU A 21 24.47 14.82 4.52
C LEU A 21 23.32 14.88 5.56
N LYS A 22 23.63 15.04 6.84
CA LYS A 22 22.64 14.97 7.95
C LYS A 22 21.43 15.90 7.77
N ASP A 23 21.65 17.07 7.19
CA ASP A 23 20.63 18.10 7.01
C ASP A 23 20.00 18.08 5.61
N ASN A 24 20.48 17.16 4.73
CA ASN A 24 20.01 16.99 3.35
C ASN A 24 19.61 15.54 3.05
N THR A 25 19.24 14.77 4.06
CA THR A 25 18.80 13.38 3.89
C THR A 25 17.45 13.18 4.55
N ILE A 26 16.45 12.77 3.75
CA ILE A 26 15.15 12.31 4.23
C ILE A 26 15.32 10.84 4.63
N ILE A 27 14.85 10.48 5.83
CA ILE A 27 14.82 9.10 6.30
C ILE A 27 13.38 8.69 6.52
N VAL A 28 12.97 7.59 5.87
CA VAL A 28 11.67 6.97 6.09
C VAL A 28 11.90 5.60 6.72
N PHE A 29 11.21 5.35 7.82
CA PHE A 29 11.18 4.03 8.47
C PHE A 29 9.73 3.54 8.48
N THR A 30 9.48 2.43 7.81
CA THR A 30 8.15 1.82 7.68
C THR A 30 8.24 0.32 7.42
N SER A 31 7.10 -0.34 7.37
CA SER A 31 6.92 -1.72 6.90
C SER A 31 5.86 -1.74 5.80
N ASP A 32 5.86 -2.75 4.96
CA ASP A 32 4.85 -2.97 3.91
C ASP A 32 3.50 -3.41 4.50
N HIS A 33 3.51 -4.16 5.60
CA HIS A 33 2.33 -4.64 6.34
C HIS A 33 2.71 -4.93 7.80
N GLY A 34 1.69 -5.06 8.65
CA GLY A 34 1.80 -5.62 9.98
C GLY A 34 1.69 -7.15 9.96
N TRP A 35 1.42 -7.74 11.13
CA TRP A 35 1.29 -9.18 11.30
C TRP A 35 0.34 -9.50 12.46
N GLY A 36 -0.68 -10.31 12.21
CA GLY A 36 -1.56 -10.83 13.25
C GLY A 36 -0.78 -11.77 14.17
N THR A 37 -0.84 -11.54 15.46
CA THR A 37 -0.11 -12.29 16.50
C THR A 37 -1.00 -13.18 17.36
N GLY A 38 -2.28 -13.25 17.02
CA GLY A 38 -3.25 -14.18 17.60
C GLY A 38 -4.46 -13.60 18.34
N PRO A 39 -4.57 -12.26 18.65
CA PRO A 39 -5.73 -11.74 19.37
C PRO A 39 -7.08 -12.03 18.72
N LYS A 40 -7.11 -12.19 17.39
CA LYS A 40 -8.30 -12.53 16.58
C LYS A 40 -8.31 -14.01 16.14
N ASP A 41 -7.62 -14.89 16.88
CA ASP A 41 -7.36 -16.27 16.44
C ASP A 41 -6.73 -16.36 15.05
N TYR A 42 -5.97 -15.33 14.68
CA TYR A 42 -5.38 -15.17 13.37
C TYR A 42 -3.89 -14.84 13.47
N VAL A 43 -3.06 -15.70 12.88
CA VAL A 43 -1.60 -15.57 12.88
C VAL A 43 -1.13 -15.48 11.44
N TYR A 44 -1.33 -14.33 10.82
CA TYR A 44 -0.88 -14.05 9.45
C TYR A 44 -1.04 -12.55 9.13
N LYS A 45 -0.62 -12.13 7.92
CA LYS A 45 -0.62 -10.73 7.49
C LYS A 45 -1.85 -10.30 6.67
N ASN A 46 -2.58 -11.25 6.10
CA ASN A 46 -3.64 -10.95 5.13
C ASN A 46 -5.00 -10.76 5.81
N SER A 47 -5.10 -9.74 6.65
CA SER A 47 -6.34 -9.33 7.30
C SER A 47 -6.55 -7.82 7.25
N LEU A 48 -7.77 -7.37 7.57
CA LEU A 48 -8.16 -5.96 7.60
C LEU A 48 -8.10 -5.35 9.02
N TRP A 49 -7.74 -6.15 10.01
CA TRP A 49 -7.61 -5.74 11.40
C TRP A 49 -6.33 -4.94 11.67
N GLU A 50 -6.32 -4.22 12.78
CA GLU A 50 -5.25 -3.30 13.18
C GLU A 50 -3.86 -3.94 13.12
N GLU A 51 -3.67 -5.15 13.64
CA GLU A 51 -2.35 -5.81 13.68
C GLU A 51 -1.74 -6.04 12.29
N SER A 52 -2.57 -6.28 11.27
CA SER A 52 -2.09 -6.50 9.91
C SER A 52 -1.97 -5.21 9.11
N THR A 53 -2.76 -4.18 9.44
CA THR A 53 -2.84 -2.94 8.65
C THR A 53 -2.04 -1.79 9.24
N ARG A 54 -1.78 -1.79 10.56
CA ARG A 54 -0.95 -0.80 11.21
C ARG A 54 0.52 -1.16 11.10
N VAL A 55 1.30 -0.20 10.62
CA VAL A 55 2.76 -0.31 10.48
C VAL A 55 3.44 0.88 11.16
N PRO A 56 4.69 0.74 11.59
CA PRO A 56 5.48 1.91 11.95
C PRO A 56 5.61 2.82 10.72
N PHE A 57 5.38 4.12 10.90
CA PHE A 57 5.55 5.08 9.82
C PHE A 57 6.19 6.35 10.37
N ILE A 58 7.50 6.46 10.21
CA ILE A 58 8.30 7.54 10.76
C ILE A 58 9.02 8.22 9.60
N ILE A 59 8.89 9.55 9.51
CA ILE A 59 9.57 10.35 8.50
C ILE A 59 10.41 11.40 9.20
N ARG A 60 11.71 11.42 8.91
CA ARG A 60 12.60 12.50 9.25
C ARG A 60 12.88 13.32 7.99
N ALA A 61 12.46 14.58 7.97
CA ALA A 61 12.73 15.53 6.89
C ALA A 61 13.30 16.81 7.50
N PRO A 62 14.63 16.98 7.48
CA PRO A 62 15.30 18.15 8.08
C PRO A 62 14.78 19.46 7.47
N GLY A 63 14.47 20.44 8.33
CA GLY A 63 13.95 21.73 7.91
C GLY A 63 12.45 21.79 7.60
N VAL A 64 11.74 20.64 7.57
CA VAL A 64 10.29 20.55 7.29
C VAL A 64 9.55 19.98 8.49
N ALA A 65 9.92 18.75 8.91
CA ALA A 65 9.21 18.05 9.97
C ALA A 65 9.51 18.62 11.35
N GLN A 66 8.47 18.75 12.18
CA GLN A 66 8.66 19.05 13.60
C GLN A 66 9.33 17.87 14.30
N LYS A 67 10.41 18.14 15.02
CA LYS A 67 11.17 17.10 15.70
C LYS A 67 10.38 16.51 16.87
N GLY A 68 10.24 15.18 16.87
CA GLY A 68 9.60 14.45 17.95
C GLY A 68 8.08 14.66 18.03
N ALA A 69 7.46 15.11 16.95
CA ALA A 69 6.01 15.23 16.89
C ALA A 69 5.37 13.90 16.48
N ASP A 70 4.20 13.66 17.05
CA ASP A 70 3.33 12.54 16.69
C ASP A 70 2.09 13.06 15.95
N VAL A 71 1.66 12.34 14.92
CA VAL A 71 0.44 12.60 14.17
C VAL A 71 -0.55 11.49 14.51
N GLU A 72 -1.69 11.85 15.09
CA GLU A 72 -2.72 10.89 15.51
C GLU A 72 -3.69 10.51 14.38
N LEU A 73 -3.70 11.27 13.28
CA LEU A 73 -4.54 10.95 12.12
C LEU A 73 -3.99 9.74 11.38
N PRO A 74 -4.82 8.72 11.10
CA PRO A 74 -4.44 7.58 10.29
C PRO A 74 -4.13 8.01 8.85
N THR A 75 -2.93 7.68 8.40
CA THR A 75 -2.44 7.93 7.05
C THR A 75 -2.23 6.61 6.32
N SER A 76 -2.11 6.65 5.00
CA SER A 76 -1.91 5.47 4.18
C SER A 76 -0.50 5.42 3.58
N LEU A 77 0.05 4.23 3.33
CA LEU A 77 1.34 4.11 2.65
C LEU A 77 1.33 4.66 1.22
N VAL A 78 0.16 4.79 0.59
CA VAL A 78 0.04 5.48 -0.72
C VAL A 78 0.39 6.97 -0.63
N ASP A 79 0.31 7.56 0.56
CA ASP A 79 0.64 8.97 0.81
C ASP A 79 2.17 9.22 0.82
N LEU A 80 2.98 8.17 0.94
CA LEU A 80 4.44 8.30 0.97
C LEU A 80 4.99 8.86 -0.35
N TYR A 81 4.51 8.36 -1.48
CA TYR A 81 5.05 8.77 -2.78
C TYR A 81 4.82 10.26 -3.07
N PRO A 82 3.58 10.81 -2.98
CA PRO A 82 3.37 12.26 -3.15
C PRO A 82 4.11 13.10 -2.10
N THR A 83 4.28 12.59 -0.88
CA THR A 83 5.09 13.25 0.16
C THR A 83 6.54 13.40 -0.28
N LEU A 84 7.14 12.34 -0.82
CA LEU A 84 8.51 12.39 -1.32
C LEU A 84 8.66 13.29 -2.55
N ILE A 85 7.67 13.33 -3.44
CA ILE A 85 7.65 14.29 -4.56
C ILE A 85 7.76 15.71 -4.04
N GLU A 86 6.93 16.09 -3.08
CA GLU A 86 6.91 17.44 -2.51
C GLU A 86 8.21 17.75 -1.75
N LEU A 87 8.65 16.85 -0.86
CA LEU A 87 9.88 17.05 -0.07
C LEU A 87 11.13 17.14 -0.95
N CYS A 88 11.16 16.49 -2.09
CA CYS A 88 12.29 16.52 -3.02
C CYS A 88 12.16 17.62 -4.09
N GLY A 89 11.10 18.43 -4.07
CA GLY A 89 10.86 19.48 -5.05
C GLY A 89 10.70 18.99 -6.49
N LEU A 90 10.17 17.76 -6.67
CA LEU A 90 9.91 17.18 -7.97
C LEU A 90 8.60 17.71 -8.56
N SER A 91 8.38 17.52 -9.88
CA SER A 91 7.11 17.88 -10.49
C SER A 91 5.97 17.03 -9.93
N GLY A 92 4.76 17.59 -9.79
CA GLY A 92 3.60 16.88 -9.27
C GLY A 92 3.13 15.70 -10.15
N ASP A 93 3.41 15.73 -11.45
CA ASP A 93 3.15 14.61 -12.37
C ASP A 93 4.46 13.90 -12.71
N THR A 94 4.68 12.76 -12.09
CA THR A 94 5.87 11.92 -12.29
C THR A 94 5.62 10.73 -13.21
N ARG A 95 4.47 10.66 -13.86
CA ARG A 95 4.16 9.62 -14.83
C ARG A 95 5.14 9.68 -16.02
N ARG A 96 5.59 8.49 -16.43
CA ARG A 96 6.47 8.39 -17.61
C ARG A 96 5.76 8.79 -18.91
N ASN A 97 4.47 8.56 -18.99
CA ASN A 97 3.58 8.85 -20.11
C ASN A 97 2.13 8.89 -19.64
N GLU A 98 1.20 9.19 -20.54
CA GLU A 98 -0.22 9.27 -20.25
C GLU A 98 -0.88 7.93 -19.86
N GLN A 99 -0.20 6.79 -20.07
CA GLN A 99 -0.67 5.46 -19.65
C GLN A 99 -0.35 5.16 -18.20
N GLY A 100 0.48 5.98 -17.53
CA GLY A 100 0.76 5.85 -16.10
C GLY A 100 -0.48 6.16 -15.26
N ALA A 101 -0.67 5.42 -14.17
CA ALA A 101 -1.75 5.70 -13.22
C ALA A 101 -1.57 7.07 -12.56
N VAL A 102 -2.68 7.74 -12.28
CA VAL A 102 -2.69 8.97 -11.46
C VAL A 102 -2.32 8.60 -10.02
N ILE A 103 -1.64 9.50 -9.31
CA ILE A 103 -1.28 9.31 -7.91
C ILE A 103 -2.55 9.42 -7.06
N ASP A 104 -2.81 8.37 -6.26
CA ASP A 104 -3.99 8.29 -5.39
C ASP A 104 -3.78 8.90 -4.00
N GLY A 105 -2.54 8.99 -3.54
CA GLY A 105 -2.18 9.48 -2.21
C GLY A 105 -2.13 11.00 -2.12
N ASN A 106 -2.04 11.49 -0.90
CA ASN A 106 -1.90 12.90 -0.57
C ASN A 106 -0.56 13.15 0.13
N SER A 107 0.05 14.33 -0.08
CA SER A 107 1.26 14.67 0.63
C SER A 107 1.02 14.85 2.12
N LEU A 108 1.88 14.25 2.95
CA LEU A 108 1.85 14.38 4.40
C LEU A 108 2.62 15.62 4.90
N VAL A 109 3.18 16.44 4.02
CA VAL A 109 3.93 17.63 4.40
C VAL A 109 3.12 18.59 5.29
N PRO A 110 1.81 18.84 5.06
CA PRO A 110 1.01 19.65 5.98
C PRO A 110 1.01 19.11 7.42
N LEU A 111 0.89 17.78 7.59
CA LEU A 111 0.93 17.12 8.91
C LEU A 111 2.34 17.16 9.53
N MET A 112 3.38 17.15 8.72
CA MET A 112 4.76 17.28 9.22
C MET A 112 5.06 18.68 9.73
N ILE A 113 4.46 19.71 9.13
CA ILE A 113 4.58 21.13 9.54
C ILE A 113 3.69 21.41 10.75
N ASN A 114 2.45 20.93 10.73
CA ASN A 114 1.50 21.10 11.83
C ASN A 114 0.80 19.76 12.15
N PRO A 115 1.33 18.98 13.11
CA PRO A 115 0.84 17.65 13.46
C PRO A 115 -0.59 17.60 14.00
N VAL A 116 -1.12 18.75 14.44
CA VAL A 116 -2.47 18.88 15.04
C VAL A 116 -3.45 19.58 14.12
N ILE A 117 -3.14 19.71 12.83
CA ILE A 117 -4.05 20.32 11.85
C ILE A 117 -5.28 19.44 11.63
N ASP A 118 -6.47 20.01 11.69
CA ASP A 118 -7.72 19.28 11.49
C ASP A 118 -7.99 18.98 10.01
N ASP A 119 -7.74 19.96 9.13
CA ASP A 119 -7.85 19.82 7.68
C ASP A 119 -6.46 19.88 7.03
N TRP A 120 -5.93 18.74 6.71
CA TRP A 120 -4.63 18.59 6.07
C TRP A 120 -4.70 18.42 4.54
N GLY A 121 -5.92 18.53 3.98
CA GLY A 121 -6.19 18.35 2.56
C GLY A 121 -6.28 16.91 2.09
N GLY A 122 -6.08 15.94 2.98
CA GLY A 122 -6.25 14.53 2.71
C GLY A 122 -7.50 13.94 3.39
N PRO A 123 -7.73 12.64 3.27
CA PRO A 123 -8.89 11.98 3.83
C PRO A 123 -8.84 11.88 5.37
N GLU A 124 -10.00 11.85 6.00
CA GLU A 124 -10.15 11.69 7.46
C GLU A 124 -9.61 10.35 7.99
N GLY A 125 -9.47 9.35 7.14
CA GLY A 125 -8.97 8.04 7.55
C GLY A 125 -8.31 7.25 6.41
N ALA A 126 -7.51 6.27 6.79
CA ALA A 126 -6.79 5.39 5.88
C ALA A 126 -7.71 4.28 5.35
N LEU A 127 -7.64 4.03 4.05
CA LEU A 127 -8.35 2.94 3.37
C LEU A 127 -7.39 1.82 3.06
N THR A 128 -7.73 0.60 3.49
CA THR A 128 -7.04 -0.64 3.13
C THR A 128 -7.98 -1.52 2.33
N ALA A 129 -7.47 -2.16 1.27
CA ALA A 129 -8.22 -3.12 0.48
C ALA A 129 -7.49 -4.46 0.42
N ILE A 130 -8.24 -5.56 0.51
CA ILE A 130 -7.75 -6.91 0.24
C ILE A 130 -8.53 -7.47 -0.93
N HIS A 131 -7.80 -7.78 -2.01
CA HIS A 131 -8.40 -8.35 -3.21
C HIS A 131 -8.97 -9.73 -2.98
N LYS A 132 -10.19 -9.94 -3.46
CA LYS A 132 -10.68 -11.29 -3.74
C LYS A 132 -9.89 -11.85 -4.91
N TRP A 133 -9.31 -13.01 -4.72
CA TRP A 133 -8.46 -13.66 -5.72
C TRP A 133 -9.14 -13.71 -7.11
N LYS A 134 -8.47 -13.17 -8.14
CA LYS A 134 -8.89 -13.09 -9.54
C LYS A 134 -10.07 -12.16 -9.86
N ASP A 135 -10.61 -11.43 -8.91
CA ASP A 135 -11.69 -10.49 -9.15
C ASP A 135 -11.14 -9.06 -9.04
N MET A 136 -11.25 -8.29 -10.11
CA MET A 136 -10.77 -6.90 -10.17
C MET A 136 -11.89 -5.89 -9.96
N ASP A 137 -13.15 -6.32 -9.79
CA ASP A 137 -14.27 -5.43 -9.51
C ASP A 137 -14.07 -4.79 -8.12
N PRO A 138 -13.99 -3.45 -8.02
CA PRO A 138 -13.88 -2.77 -6.73
C PRO A 138 -15.01 -3.11 -5.76
N MET A 139 -16.21 -3.44 -6.25
CA MET A 139 -17.35 -3.80 -5.39
C MET A 139 -17.21 -5.21 -4.78
N MET A 140 -16.33 -6.03 -5.32
CA MET A 140 -16.09 -7.42 -4.89
C MET A 140 -14.82 -7.55 -4.04
N GLN A 141 -14.33 -6.47 -3.46
CA GLN A 141 -13.16 -6.46 -2.58
C GLN A 141 -13.57 -6.33 -1.11
N ASN A 142 -12.66 -6.66 -0.22
CA ASN A 142 -12.79 -6.41 1.20
C ASN A 142 -12.10 -5.09 1.55
N TYR A 143 -12.75 -4.26 2.35
CA TYR A 143 -12.27 -2.92 2.69
C TYR A 143 -12.24 -2.68 4.18
N SER A 144 -11.24 -1.96 4.65
CA SER A 144 -11.16 -1.37 5.98
C SER A 144 -10.96 0.13 5.87
N LEU A 145 -11.78 0.89 6.57
CA LEU A 145 -11.62 2.33 6.75
C LEU A 145 -11.26 2.62 8.21
N ARG A 146 -10.03 3.12 8.45
CA ARG A 146 -9.49 3.45 9.77
C ARG A 146 -9.45 4.95 9.94
N THR A 147 -10.31 5.50 10.81
CA THR A 147 -10.25 6.88 11.29
C THR A 147 -9.51 6.94 12.64
N LYS A 148 -9.34 8.13 13.24
CA LYS A 148 -8.63 8.29 14.51
C LYS A 148 -9.16 7.34 15.60
N ASP A 149 -10.48 7.26 15.76
CA ASP A 149 -11.11 6.53 16.86
C ASP A 149 -11.82 5.25 16.44
N TRP A 150 -12.01 5.04 15.15
CA TRP A 150 -12.88 3.97 14.65
C TRP A 150 -12.23 3.18 13.54
N ARG A 151 -12.58 1.88 13.49
CA ARG A 151 -12.38 1.05 12.31
C ARG A 151 -13.72 0.51 11.84
N TYR A 152 -13.96 0.62 10.53
CA TYR A 152 -15.06 -0.01 9.82
C TYR A 152 -14.49 -0.98 8.79
N ILE A 153 -15.02 -2.21 8.77
CA ILE A 153 -14.65 -3.23 7.79
C ILE A 153 -15.91 -3.65 7.04
N ARG A 154 -15.80 -3.79 5.73
CA ARG A 154 -16.81 -4.38 4.88
C ARG A 154 -16.20 -5.47 4.01
N TYR A 155 -16.77 -6.65 4.11
CA TYR A 155 -16.41 -7.79 3.29
C TYR A 155 -17.24 -7.82 2.00
N TYR A 156 -16.71 -8.45 0.94
CA TYR A 156 -17.42 -8.63 -0.33
C TYR A 156 -18.70 -9.47 -0.18
N THR A 157 -18.83 -10.25 0.88
CA THR A 157 -20.02 -11.02 1.26
C THR A 157 -21.17 -10.14 1.76
N GLY A 158 -20.88 -8.88 2.11
CA GLY A 158 -21.80 -7.96 2.76
C GLY A 158 -21.71 -7.95 4.28
N ASP A 159 -20.89 -8.84 4.86
CA ASP A 159 -20.63 -8.82 6.30
C ASP A 159 -19.85 -7.56 6.68
N GLU A 160 -20.10 -7.07 7.92
CA GLU A 160 -19.51 -5.81 8.40
C GLU A 160 -18.98 -5.95 9.81
N GLU A 161 -17.93 -5.18 10.09
CA GLU A 161 -17.40 -5.00 11.44
C GLU A 161 -17.20 -3.51 11.74
N LEU A 162 -17.45 -3.13 13.00
CA LEU A 162 -17.23 -1.78 13.51
C LEU A 162 -16.59 -1.85 14.89
N TYR A 163 -15.49 -1.11 15.09
CA TYR A 163 -14.73 -1.10 16.34
C TYR A 163 -14.45 0.31 16.82
N ASP A 164 -14.58 0.53 18.14
CA ASP A 164 -14.23 1.77 18.82
C ASP A 164 -12.86 1.66 19.47
N HIS A 165 -11.84 2.19 18.82
CA HIS A 165 -10.45 2.13 19.28
C HIS A 165 -10.15 2.93 20.56
N ARG A 166 -11.09 3.75 21.04
CA ARG A 166 -10.96 4.43 22.34
C ARG A 166 -11.11 3.46 23.51
N SER A 167 -11.83 2.36 23.32
CA SER A 167 -12.11 1.34 24.34
C SER A 167 -11.66 -0.08 23.95
N ASP A 168 -11.56 -0.37 22.65
CA ASP A 168 -11.22 -1.71 22.11
C ASP A 168 -10.15 -1.62 21.02
N MET A 169 -8.91 -1.44 21.43
CA MET A 169 -7.78 -1.36 20.51
C MET A 169 -7.41 -2.71 19.86
N PHE A 170 -7.92 -3.84 20.40
CA PHE A 170 -7.69 -5.18 19.87
C PHE A 170 -8.82 -5.66 18.96
N GLU A 171 -9.88 -4.86 18.79
CA GLU A 171 -10.99 -5.17 17.89
C GLU A 171 -11.73 -6.46 18.23
N TRP A 172 -11.97 -6.70 19.53
CA TRP A 172 -12.66 -7.90 20.00
C TRP A 172 -14.18 -7.79 19.88
N ASP A 173 -14.74 -6.62 20.15
CA ASP A 173 -16.17 -6.40 20.24
C ASP A 173 -16.72 -5.75 18.96
N ASN A 174 -17.27 -6.56 18.05
CA ASN A 174 -17.89 -6.06 16.83
C ASN A 174 -19.21 -5.34 17.11
N LEU A 175 -19.25 -4.02 16.95
CA LEU A 175 -20.39 -3.14 17.19
C LEU A 175 -21.34 -3.00 16.00
N ALA A 176 -21.06 -3.64 14.85
CA ALA A 176 -21.84 -3.45 13.61
C ALA A 176 -23.33 -3.85 13.75
N SER A 177 -23.64 -4.80 14.63
CA SER A 177 -25.01 -5.24 14.90
C SER A 177 -25.71 -4.49 16.04
N ASN A 178 -24.99 -3.61 16.76
CA ASN A 178 -25.58 -2.85 17.89
C ASN A 178 -26.34 -1.62 17.36
N PRO A 179 -27.66 -1.51 17.64
CA PRO A 179 -28.50 -0.40 17.17
C PRO A 179 -28.04 0.99 17.59
N GLU A 180 -27.33 1.12 18.70
CA GLU A 180 -26.77 2.39 19.18
C GLU A 180 -25.77 2.99 18.18
N TYR A 181 -25.08 2.16 17.41
CA TYR A 181 -24.08 2.58 16.42
C TYR A 181 -24.61 2.61 14.98
N ALA A 182 -25.91 2.39 14.75
CA ALA A 182 -26.50 2.33 13.41
C ALA A 182 -26.23 3.59 12.58
N ALA A 183 -26.34 4.78 13.18
CA ALA A 183 -26.05 6.04 12.49
C ALA A 183 -24.57 6.17 12.10
N ARG A 184 -23.67 5.74 12.97
CA ARG A 184 -22.23 5.73 12.70
C ARG A 184 -21.87 4.73 11.59
N LEU A 185 -22.42 3.53 11.66
CA LEU A 185 -22.25 2.51 10.63
C LEU A 185 -22.73 3.01 9.26
N ALA A 186 -23.90 3.67 9.21
CA ALA A 186 -24.41 4.28 7.98
C ALA A 186 -23.47 5.38 7.42
N SER A 187 -22.87 6.18 8.30
CA SER A 187 -21.87 7.18 7.91
C SER A 187 -20.63 6.53 7.29
N PHE A 188 -20.10 5.46 7.88
CA PHE A 188 -18.95 4.74 7.33
C PHE A 188 -19.25 4.05 6.00
N ARG A 189 -20.44 3.45 5.85
CA ARG A 189 -20.88 2.89 4.56
C ARG A 189 -20.84 3.97 3.47
N LYS A 190 -21.42 5.13 3.75
CA LYS A 190 -21.42 6.27 2.81
C LYS A 190 -20.00 6.74 2.45
N GLN A 191 -19.13 6.89 3.45
CA GLN A 191 -17.74 7.30 3.22
C GLN A 191 -17.00 6.27 2.37
N LEU A 192 -17.15 4.98 2.65
CA LEU A 192 -16.53 3.92 1.88
C LEU A 192 -17.04 3.90 0.43
N ASP A 193 -18.37 3.96 0.24
CA ASP A 193 -19.00 3.95 -1.10
C ASP A 193 -18.51 5.12 -1.95
N GLN A 194 -18.40 6.31 -1.37
CA GLN A 194 -17.84 7.48 -2.06
C GLN A 194 -16.40 7.23 -2.53
N ARG A 195 -15.55 6.66 -1.68
CA ARG A 195 -14.15 6.38 -2.02
C ARG A 195 -14.00 5.31 -3.11
N ILE A 196 -14.81 4.26 -3.06
CA ILE A 196 -14.80 3.19 -4.06
C ILE A 196 -15.31 3.72 -5.40
N THR A 197 -16.39 4.51 -5.40
CA THR A 197 -16.97 5.09 -6.62
C THR A 197 -16.01 6.08 -7.28
N ILE A 198 -15.34 6.93 -6.52
CA ILE A 198 -14.32 7.85 -7.06
C ILE A 198 -13.19 7.06 -7.72
N ARG A 199 -12.69 6.00 -7.08
CA ARG A 199 -11.64 5.15 -7.64
C ARG A 199 -12.10 4.42 -8.91
N ALA A 200 -13.31 3.90 -8.93
CA ALA A 200 -13.88 3.27 -10.12
C ALA A 200 -14.01 4.27 -11.28
N SER A 201 -14.38 5.53 -11.02
CA SER A 201 -14.50 6.56 -12.02
C SER A 201 -13.15 7.08 -12.52
N THR A 202 -12.12 7.14 -11.67
CA THR A 202 -10.76 7.54 -12.05
C THR A 202 -10.01 6.43 -12.78
N SER A 203 -10.29 5.18 -12.47
CA SER A 203 -9.78 4.02 -13.22
C SER A 203 -10.48 3.84 -14.58
N ALA A 204 -11.68 4.42 -14.75
CA ALA A 204 -12.45 4.44 -15.98
C ALA A 204 -12.10 5.63 -16.91
N SER A 205 -11.03 6.38 -16.69
CA SER A 205 -10.39 7.16 -17.77
C SER A 205 -10.06 6.18 -18.88
N PRO A 206 -10.37 6.51 -20.16
CA PRO A 206 -10.46 5.51 -21.21
C PRO A 206 -9.10 4.84 -21.44
N VAL A 207 -8.87 3.73 -20.79
CA VAL A 207 -8.13 2.65 -21.41
C VAL A 207 -9.05 2.24 -22.57
N ALA A 208 -8.82 2.88 -23.72
CA ALA A 208 -9.47 2.50 -24.96
C ALA A 208 -9.41 0.97 -25.01
N ASN A 209 -10.59 0.35 -25.06
CA ASN A 209 -10.84 -1.04 -25.42
C ASN A 209 -9.59 -1.95 -25.40
N SER A 210 -9.09 -2.29 -24.23
CA SER A 210 -7.99 -3.23 -24.10
C SER A 210 -8.48 -4.69 -23.97
N LYS A 211 -9.55 -5.05 -24.64
CA LYS A 211 -9.83 -6.47 -24.87
C LYS A 211 -8.83 -7.12 -25.83
N GLU A 212 -7.97 -6.33 -26.48
CA GLU A 212 -6.86 -6.83 -27.30
C GLU A 212 -5.46 -6.63 -26.68
N ALA A 213 -5.30 -5.81 -25.63
CA ALA A 213 -3.97 -5.56 -25.03
C ALA A 213 -3.58 -6.55 -23.94
N SER A 214 -4.48 -7.37 -23.42
CA SER A 214 -4.15 -8.33 -22.37
C SER A 214 -3.50 -9.65 -22.85
N SER A 215 -3.45 -9.90 -24.15
CA SER A 215 -2.74 -11.04 -24.72
C SER A 215 -1.33 -10.70 -25.21
N ASP A 216 -1.04 -9.45 -25.57
CA ASP A 216 0.21 -9.07 -26.23
C ASP A 216 1.31 -8.63 -25.24
N ASP A 217 1.00 -7.98 -24.12
CA ASP A 217 2.02 -7.61 -23.11
C ASP A 217 2.50 -8.79 -22.26
N GLY A 218 1.69 -9.84 -22.11
CA GLY A 218 2.11 -11.10 -21.50
C GLY A 218 3.16 -11.86 -22.33
N GLU A 219 3.28 -11.59 -23.61
CA GLU A 219 4.17 -12.29 -24.53
C GLU A 219 5.42 -11.50 -24.93
N LYS A 220 5.46 -10.16 -24.78
CA LYS A 220 6.63 -9.35 -25.11
C LYS A 220 7.89 -9.76 -24.36
N TRP A 221 7.79 -10.15 -23.11
CA TRP A 221 8.96 -10.64 -22.37
C TRP A 221 9.47 -11.97 -22.94
N LYS A 222 8.58 -12.84 -23.44
CA LYS A 222 8.96 -14.11 -24.07
C LYS A 222 9.75 -13.85 -25.33
N SER A 223 9.31 -12.96 -26.20
CA SER A 223 10.03 -12.60 -27.42
C SER A 223 11.39 -11.93 -27.12
N ILE A 224 11.47 -11.08 -26.07
CA ILE A 224 12.74 -10.49 -25.63
C ILE A 224 13.67 -11.56 -25.06
N TYR A 225 13.13 -12.49 -24.25
CA TYR A 225 13.91 -13.57 -23.68
C TYR A 225 14.40 -14.54 -24.76
N PHE A 226 13.52 -14.93 -25.68
CA PHE A 226 13.84 -15.80 -26.80
C PHE A 226 14.89 -15.19 -27.72
N LYS A 227 14.81 -13.90 -28.01
CA LYS A 227 15.84 -13.18 -28.79
C LYS A 227 17.20 -13.19 -28.13
N LYS A 228 17.26 -13.19 -26.79
CA LYS A 228 18.50 -13.22 -26.02
C LYS A 228 19.02 -14.64 -25.80
N TYR A 229 18.13 -15.62 -25.75
CA TYR A 229 18.42 -17.03 -25.48
C TYR A 229 17.65 -17.94 -26.43
N PRO A 230 18.05 -18.02 -27.73
CA PRO A 230 17.36 -18.87 -28.71
C PRO A 230 17.33 -20.36 -28.32
N GLU A 231 18.34 -20.79 -27.55
CA GLU A 231 18.45 -22.15 -27.01
C GLU A 231 17.39 -22.52 -25.96
N ALA A 232 16.61 -21.56 -25.50
CA ALA A 232 15.50 -21.79 -24.58
C ALA A 232 14.29 -22.44 -25.28
N ASP A 233 14.20 -22.34 -26.59
CA ASP A 233 13.23 -23.07 -27.43
C ASP A 233 13.72 -24.52 -27.65
N ILE A 234 13.28 -25.39 -26.75
CA ILE A 234 13.77 -26.78 -26.68
C ILE A 234 13.21 -27.62 -27.81
N ASN A 235 11.97 -27.38 -28.19
CA ASN A 235 11.27 -28.11 -29.23
C ASN A 235 11.49 -27.54 -30.65
N LYS A 236 12.11 -26.36 -30.74
CA LYS A 236 12.43 -25.62 -31.98
C LYS A 236 11.21 -25.28 -32.84
N ASP A 237 10.09 -24.97 -32.20
CA ASP A 237 8.86 -24.55 -32.88
C ASP A 237 8.79 -23.03 -33.15
N GLY A 238 9.80 -22.27 -32.71
CA GLY A 238 9.88 -20.82 -32.84
C GLY A 238 9.10 -20.05 -31.80
N MET A 239 8.56 -20.71 -30.76
CA MET A 239 7.79 -20.12 -29.69
C MET A 239 8.32 -20.53 -28.32
N LEU A 240 8.57 -19.56 -27.43
CA LEU A 240 8.98 -19.85 -26.06
C LEU A 240 7.75 -20.14 -25.18
N THR A 241 7.62 -21.38 -24.74
CA THR A 241 6.60 -21.78 -23.79
C THR A 241 7.05 -21.61 -22.33
N TRP A 242 6.11 -21.55 -21.40
CA TRP A 242 6.43 -21.41 -19.96
C TRP A 242 7.21 -22.60 -19.37
N PRO A 243 6.94 -23.86 -19.77
CA PRO A 243 7.77 -25.01 -19.39
C PRO A 243 9.23 -24.88 -19.89
N GLU A 244 9.45 -24.50 -21.12
CA GLU A 244 10.79 -24.33 -21.72
C GLU A 244 11.58 -23.21 -21.03
N PHE A 245 10.93 -22.07 -20.77
CA PHE A 245 11.55 -20.98 -19.99
C PHE A 245 12.01 -21.47 -18.61
N LYS A 246 11.17 -22.23 -17.89
CA LYS A 246 11.52 -22.77 -16.56
C LYS A 246 12.69 -23.77 -16.66
N GLN A 247 12.68 -24.62 -17.64
CA GLN A 247 13.71 -25.64 -17.85
C GLN A 247 15.05 -24.99 -18.18
N HIS A 248 15.08 -24.04 -19.10
CA HIS A 248 16.29 -23.29 -19.46
C HIS A 248 16.84 -22.46 -18.28
N LYS A 249 15.96 -21.84 -17.48
CA LYS A 249 16.38 -21.08 -16.30
C LYS A 249 16.93 -21.96 -15.19
N SER A 250 16.46 -23.20 -15.08
CA SER A 250 16.94 -24.19 -14.11
C SER A 250 18.29 -24.75 -14.49
N SER A 251 18.55 -25.01 -15.78
CA SER A 251 19.85 -25.50 -16.28
C SER A 251 20.97 -24.46 -16.06
N LYS A 252 20.68 -23.18 -16.29
CA LYS A 252 21.67 -22.09 -16.03
C LYS A 252 22.00 -21.83 -14.55
N LYS A 253 21.20 -22.35 -13.60
CA LYS A 253 21.52 -22.31 -12.16
C LYS A 253 22.51 -23.38 -11.73
N LEU A 254 22.73 -24.40 -12.53
CA LEU A 254 23.65 -25.49 -12.24
C LEU A 254 25.07 -25.24 -12.79
N ASP A 255 25.23 -24.22 -13.64
CA ASP A 255 26.52 -23.86 -14.27
C ASP A 255 27.22 -22.64 -13.62
N ASN A 256 26.72 -22.17 -12.46
CA ASN A 256 27.31 -21.16 -11.58
C ASN A 256 27.47 -21.71 -10.16
#